data_f4bb28df80de48cf04347aeaad40e2c6
#
_entry.id   f4bb28df80de48cf04347aeaad40e2c6
#
_cell.length_a   1.000
_cell.length_b   1.000
_cell.length_c   1.000
_cell.angle_alpha   90.00
_cell.angle_beta   90.00
_cell.angle_gamma   90.00
#
_symmetry.space_group_name_H-M   'P 1'
#
loop_
_entity.id
_entity.type
_entity.pdbx_description
1 polymer ?
#
loop_
_entity_poly.entity_id
_entity_poly.type
_entity_poly.pdbx_seq_one_letter_code
_entity_poly.pdbx_strand_id
1 'polypeptide(L)'
;FTASRLVPYKRIDLIVDAFNEMPDKKLVVIGDGSEMDKIKSKAKKNIEILGYQPNNIMQEHMKNAKAFVFAAEEDFGITPVEAQACGTPVIAFGKGGVLETINSIENIKPTGLFFDKQNPACIIESVKQFENMQDVFEPIECRRNAEKFSEERFRNEINAYVRDKWAVFNNSK
;
A
#
# COMPACT_ATOMS: atom_id res chain seq x y z
N PHE A 1 5.14 8.20 1.59
CA PHE A 1 4.21 8.44 0.49
C PHE A 1 2.91 7.67 0.72
N THR A 2 1.77 8.22 0.32
CA THR A 2 0.49 7.51 0.24
C THR A 2 -0.30 7.98 -0.98
N ALA A 3 -1.08 7.09 -1.59
CA ALA A 3 -1.94 7.39 -2.73
C ALA A 3 -3.23 6.57 -2.68
N SER A 4 -4.37 7.23 -2.81
CA SER A 4 -5.68 6.58 -2.93
C SER A 4 -6.78 7.57 -3.28
N ARG A 5 -8.01 7.09 -3.47
CA ARG A 5 -9.18 7.96 -3.36
C ARG A 5 -9.29 8.48 -1.93
N LEU A 6 -9.50 9.78 -1.77
CA LEU A 6 -9.63 10.41 -0.44
C LEU A 6 -11.07 10.28 0.07
N VAL A 7 -11.40 9.07 0.52
CA VAL A 7 -12.70 8.70 1.08
C VAL A 7 -12.56 8.09 2.48
N PRO A 8 -13.60 8.12 3.34
CA PRO A 8 -13.46 7.80 4.77
C PRO A 8 -12.78 6.48 5.08
N TYR A 9 -13.11 5.38 4.37
CA TYR A 9 -12.56 4.06 4.68
C TYR A 9 -11.09 3.88 4.32
N LYS A 10 -10.54 4.77 3.46
CA LYS A 10 -9.10 4.77 3.11
C LYS A 10 -8.22 5.31 4.24
N ARG A 11 -8.81 5.97 5.21
CA ARG A 11 -8.15 6.43 6.45
C ARG A 11 -6.90 7.29 6.22
N ILE A 12 -6.90 8.08 5.14
CA ILE A 12 -5.81 9.05 4.87
C ILE A 12 -5.75 10.12 5.98
N ASP A 13 -6.88 10.41 6.61
CA ASP A 13 -6.97 11.27 7.78
C ASP A 13 -6.03 10.85 8.91
N LEU A 14 -5.92 9.54 9.19
CA LEU A 14 -5.02 9.00 10.24
C LEU A 14 -3.55 9.11 9.83
N ILE A 15 -3.24 8.89 8.55
CA ILE A 15 -1.87 9.03 8.05
C ILE A 15 -1.42 10.49 8.20
N VAL A 16 -2.28 11.44 7.82
CA VAL A 16 -2.00 12.87 7.96
C VAL A 16 -1.86 13.26 9.44
N ASP A 17 -2.73 12.78 10.32
CA ASP A 17 -2.62 13.01 11.76
C ASP A 17 -1.30 12.49 12.33
N ALA A 18 -0.88 11.28 11.94
CA ALA A 18 0.39 10.70 12.36
C ALA A 18 1.60 11.54 11.89
N PHE A 19 1.62 11.96 10.62
CA PHE A 19 2.72 12.76 10.08
C PHE A 19 2.71 14.20 10.61
N ASN A 20 1.58 14.72 11.05
CA ASN A 20 1.52 16.00 11.76
C ASN A 20 2.30 15.97 13.09
N GLU A 21 2.44 14.81 13.72
CA GLU A 21 3.21 14.59 14.94
C GLU A 21 4.69 14.27 14.67
N MET A 22 5.07 14.09 13.38
CA MET A 22 6.44 13.82 12.92
C MET A 22 6.93 14.92 11.98
N PRO A 23 7.17 16.16 12.45
CA PRO A 23 7.48 17.31 11.59
C PRO A 23 8.79 17.18 10.80
N ASP A 24 9.68 16.29 11.23
CA ASP A 24 10.93 15.92 10.57
C ASP A 24 10.74 14.92 9.41
N LYS A 25 9.55 14.35 9.24
CA LYS A 25 9.21 13.40 8.18
C LYS A 25 8.34 14.06 7.11
N LYS A 26 8.76 13.95 5.86
CA LYS A 26 7.96 14.41 4.72
C LYS A 26 6.93 13.36 4.32
N LEU A 27 5.66 13.77 4.17
CA LEU A 27 4.60 12.97 3.57
C LEU A 27 4.15 13.62 2.25
N VAL A 28 4.05 12.82 1.19
CA VAL A 28 3.37 13.21 -0.04
C VAL A 28 2.07 12.39 -0.14
N VAL A 29 0.96 13.06 -0.39
CA VAL A 29 -0.38 12.48 -0.55
C VAL A 29 -0.85 12.73 -1.98
N ILE A 30 -1.15 11.65 -2.72
CA ILE A 30 -1.75 11.72 -4.05
C ILE A 30 -3.16 11.13 -4.01
N GLY A 31 -4.08 11.82 -4.65
CA GLY A 31 -5.47 11.38 -4.81
C GLY A 31 -6.46 12.52 -4.64
N ASP A 32 -7.73 12.18 -4.86
CA ASP A 32 -8.86 13.09 -4.74
C ASP A 32 -10.08 12.35 -4.18
N GLY A 33 -11.03 13.09 -3.61
CA GLY A 33 -12.26 12.53 -3.05
C GLY A 33 -12.93 13.41 -2.02
N SER A 34 -14.01 12.89 -1.42
CA SER A 34 -14.86 13.63 -0.49
C SER A 34 -14.16 14.13 0.78
N GLU A 35 -13.01 13.54 1.15
CA GLU A 35 -12.23 13.95 2.34
C GLU A 35 -11.14 14.98 2.02
N MET A 36 -11.00 15.45 0.76
CA MET A 36 -9.93 16.35 0.33
C MET A 36 -9.82 17.62 1.19
N ASP A 37 -10.92 18.32 1.40
CA ASP A 37 -10.92 19.59 2.13
C ASP A 37 -10.57 19.37 3.61
N LYS A 38 -11.10 18.31 4.21
CA LYS A 38 -10.78 17.90 5.57
C LYS A 38 -9.29 17.55 5.72
N ILE A 39 -8.72 16.81 4.78
CA ILE A 39 -7.32 16.42 4.78
C ILE A 39 -6.42 17.64 4.60
N LYS A 40 -6.74 18.54 3.67
CA LYS A 40 -6.03 19.80 3.43
C LYS A 40 -6.03 20.71 4.67
N SER A 41 -7.18 20.84 5.34
CA SER A 41 -7.30 21.68 6.54
C SER A 41 -6.46 21.21 7.71
N LYS A 42 -6.14 19.92 7.79
CA LYS A 42 -5.34 19.28 8.85
C LYS A 42 -3.84 19.29 8.55
N ALA A 43 -3.45 19.25 7.29
CA ALA A 43 -2.07 19.03 6.87
C ALA A 43 -1.15 20.17 7.32
N LYS A 44 -0.04 19.81 7.99
CA LYS A 44 1.03 20.75 8.37
C LYS A 44 2.09 20.86 7.24
N LYS A 45 3.09 21.70 7.45
CA LYS A 45 4.11 22.08 6.45
C LYS A 45 4.93 20.92 5.87
N ASN A 46 5.06 19.82 6.61
CA ASN A 46 5.77 18.61 6.19
C ASN A 46 4.91 17.68 5.32
N ILE A 47 3.65 18.02 5.07
CA ILE A 47 2.70 17.24 4.29
C ILE A 47 2.33 17.98 3.00
N GLU A 48 2.63 17.36 1.86
CA GLU A 48 2.34 17.88 0.54
C GLU A 48 1.18 17.09 -0.07
N ILE A 49 0.08 17.79 -0.43
CA ILE A 49 -1.11 17.18 -1.03
C ILE A 49 -1.20 17.61 -2.48
N LEU A 50 -0.96 16.67 -3.40
CA LEU A 50 -0.85 16.97 -4.84
C LEU A 50 -2.18 16.85 -5.59
N GLY A 51 -3.24 16.36 -4.93
CA GLY A 51 -4.49 16.07 -5.63
C GLY A 51 -4.36 14.85 -6.55
N TYR A 52 -5.26 14.75 -7.53
CA TYR A 52 -5.16 13.72 -8.55
C TYR A 52 -3.90 13.92 -9.40
N GLN A 53 -3.18 12.84 -9.64
CA GLN A 53 -2.02 12.83 -10.53
C GLN A 53 -2.11 11.66 -11.53
N PRO A 54 -1.59 11.82 -12.76
CA PRO A 54 -1.52 10.73 -13.71
C PRO A 54 -0.54 9.64 -13.26
N ASN A 55 -0.71 8.42 -13.81
CA ASN A 55 0.02 7.23 -13.37
C ASN A 55 1.55 7.38 -13.42
N ASN A 56 2.09 8.07 -14.41
CA ASN A 56 3.54 8.29 -14.52
C ASN A 56 4.09 9.11 -13.33
N ILE A 57 3.37 10.14 -12.89
CA ILE A 57 3.74 10.95 -11.72
C ILE A 57 3.60 10.14 -10.44
N MET A 58 2.49 9.37 -10.31
CA MET A 58 2.29 8.49 -9.17
C MET A 58 3.41 7.45 -9.04
N GLN A 59 3.80 6.80 -10.15
CA GLN A 59 4.91 5.85 -10.18
C GLN A 59 6.25 6.49 -9.82
N GLU A 60 6.50 7.72 -10.27
CA GLU A 60 7.72 8.45 -9.90
C GLU A 60 7.79 8.70 -8.39
N HIS A 61 6.68 9.14 -7.78
CA HIS A 61 6.61 9.30 -6.33
C HIS A 61 6.77 7.97 -5.59
N MET A 62 6.18 6.88 -6.08
CA MET A 62 6.37 5.55 -5.51
C MET A 62 7.84 5.14 -5.53
N LYS A 63 8.51 5.23 -6.69
CA LYS A 63 9.93 4.85 -6.85
C LYS A 63 10.88 5.63 -5.95
N ASN A 64 10.57 6.90 -5.66
CA ASN A 64 11.41 7.78 -4.86
C ASN A 64 11.03 7.80 -3.37
N ALA A 65 9.96 7.11 -2.99
CA ALA A 65 9.52 7.05 -1.61
C ALA A 65 10.34 6.02 -0.81
N LYS A 66 10.66 6.34 0.44
CA LYS A 66 11.27 5.38 1.37
C LYS A 66 10.31 4.25 1.71
N ALA A 67 9.02 4.57 1.88
CA ALA A 67 7.94 3.61 2.13
C ALA A 67 6.60 4.14 1.62
N PHE A 68 5.69 3.22 1.31
CA PHE A 68 4.29 3.49 1.05
C PHE A 68 3.47 3.20 2.31
N VAL A 69 2.69 4.18 2.79
CA VAL A 69 1.84 4.01 3.99
C VAL A 69 0.41 3.74 3.57
N PHE A 70 -0.18 2.67 4.10
CA PHE A 70 -1.51 2.21 3.76
C PHE A 70 -2.34 1.88 5.01
N ALA A 71 -3.37 2.68 5.29
CA ALA A 71 -4.18 2.57 6.50
C ALA A 71 -5.57 1.99 6.29
N ALA A 72 -5.93 1.62 5.07
CA ALA A 72 -7.23 1.02 4.76
C ALA A 72 -7.29 -0.47 5.13
N GLU A 73 -8.50 -0.96 5.38
CA GLU A 73 -8.84 -2.39 5.36
C GLU A 73 -9.55 -2.65 4.02
N GLU A 74 -8.95 -3.47 3.17
CA GLU A 74 -9.44 -3.79 1.81
C GLU A 74 -9.26 -5.27 1.49
N ASP A 75 -10.05 -5.77 0.54
CA ASP A 75 -10.02 -7.18 0.14
C ASP A 75 -8.72 -7.55 -0.58
N PHE A 76 -8.09 -6.62 -1.31
CA PHE A 76 -6.83 -6.87 -2.02
C PHE A 76 -5.78 -5.78 -1.79
N GLY A 77 -6.10 -4.51 -2.11
CA GLY A 77 -5.17 -3.39 -2.01
C GLY A 77 -4.23 -3.29 -3.22
N ILE A 78 -4.73 -2.80 -4.36
CA ILE A 78 -3.93 -2.65 -5.59
C ILE A 78 -2.72 -1.73 -5.37
N THR A 79 -2.91 -0.57 -4.74
CA THR A 79 -1.84 0.42 -4.55
C THR A 79 -0.64 -0.07 -3.72
N PRO A 80 -0.79 -0.87 -2.65
CA PRO A 80 0.33 -1.55 -2.00
C PRO A 80 1.12 -2.48 -2.91
N VAL A 81 0.47 -3.17 -3.85
CA VAL A 81 1.14 -4.03 -4.83
C VAL A 81 1.88 -3.18 -5.87
N GLU A 82 1.28 -2.08 -6.34
CA GLU A 82 1.92 -1.13 -7.25
C GLU A 82 3.16 -0.47 -6.62
N ALA A 83 3.10 -0.12 -5.32
CA ALA A 83 4.26 0.39 -4.59
C ALA A 83 5.39 -0.63 -4.56
N GLN A 84 5.09 -1.89 -4.25
CA GLN A 84 6.07 -2.98 -4.28
C GLN A 84 6.62 -3.22 -5.70
N ALA A 85 5.80 -3.13 -6.74
CA ALA A 85 6.24 -3.21 -8.14
C ALA A 85 7.25 -2.10 -8.49
N CYS A 86 7.12 -0.93 -7.86
CA CYS A 86 8.09 0.16 -7.96
C CYS A 86 9.36 -0.05 -7.10
N GLY A 87 9.42 -1.13 -6.31
CA GLY A 87 10.53 -1.42 -5.39
C GLY A 87 10.37 -0.77 -4.01
N THR A 88 9.21 -0.25 -3.70
CA THR A 88 8.95 0.51 -2.46
C THR A 88 8.29 -0.39 -1.42
N PRO A 89 8.86 -0.54 -0.22
CA PRO A 89 8.27 -1.31 0.86
C PRO A 89 7.03 -0.62 1.42
N VAL A 90 6.15 -1.42 2.04
CA VAL A 90 4.85 -0.96 2.51
C VAL A 90 4.74 -1.00 4.02
N ILE A 91 4.21 0.07 4.62
CA ILE A 91 3.77 0.12 6.02
C ILE A 91 2.24 0.08 5.99
N ALA A 92 1.64 -1.03 6.41
CA ALA A 92 0.21 -1.26 6.22
C ALA A 92 -0.55 -1.57 7.51
N PHE A 93 -1.84 -1.24 7.53
CA PHE A 93 -2.75 -1.79 8.54
C PHE A 93 -2.88 -3.30 8.32
N GLY A 94 -2.52 -4.10 9.34
CA GLY A 94 -2.42 -5.56 9.25
C GLY A 94 -3.77 -6.28 9.18
N LYS A 95 -4.64 -5.91 8.23
CA LYS A 95 -5.93 -6.55 7.98
C LYS A 95 -6.31 -6.57 6.51
N GLY A 96 -7.10 -7.58 6.13
CA GLY A 96 -7.58 -7.76 4.76
C GLY A 96 -6.49 -8.26 3.81
N GLY A 97 -6.58 -7.92 2.53
CA GLY A 97 -5.72 -8.43 1.47
C GLY A 97 -4.24 -8.09 1.59
N VAL A 98 -3.86 -7.08 2.39
CA VAL A 98 -2.45 -6.77 2.65
C VAL A 98 -1.70 -7.93 3.31
N LEU A 99 -2.40 -8.79 4.07
CA LEU A 99 -1.81 -9.99 4.68
C LEU A 99 -1.38 -11.04 3.65
N GLU A 100 -1.96 -11.01 2.46
CA GLU A 100 -1.64 -11.90 1.35
C GLU A 100 -0.63 -11.26 0.38
N THR A 101 -0.64 -9.92 0.27
CA THR A 101 0.10 -9.18 -0.74
C THR A 101 1.43 -8.59 -0.24
N ILE A 102 1.68 -8.61 1.07
CA ILE A 102 2.90 -8.07 1.69
C ILE A 102 3.56 -9.17 2.52
N ASN A 103 4.85 -9.40 2.30
CA ASN A 103 5.66 -10.23 3.18
C ASN A 103 6.07 -9.40 4.40
N SER A 104 5.61 -9.79 5.60
CA SER A 104 5.95 -9.10 6.86
C SER A 104 7.43 -9.26 7.22
N ILE A 105 7.88 -8.49 8.20
CA ILE A 105 9.25 -8.54 8.75
C ILE A 105 9.64 -9.92 9.34
N GLU A 106 8.69 -10.80 9.58
CA GLU A 106 8.93 -12.17 10.02
C GLU A 106 9.39 -13.10 8.89
N ASN A 107 9.25 -12.66 7.65
CA ASN A 107 9.70 -13.41 6.48
C ASN A 107 11.19 -13.19 6.23
N ILE A 108 11.84 -14.16 5.57
CA ILE A 108 13.26 -14.06 5.16
C ILE A 108 13.48 -12.88 4.19
N LYS A 109 12.48 -12.55 3.38
CA LYS A 109 12.49 -11.48 2.38
C LYS A 109 11.30 -10.57 2.57
N PRO A 110 11.34 -9.69 3.57
CA PRO A 110 10.21 -8.81 3.88
C PRO A 110 10.05 -7.73 2.79
N THR A 111 8.80 -7.38 2.54
CA THR A 111 8.42 -6.30 1.63
C THR A 111 7.63 -5.20 2.32
N GLY A 112 7.42 -5.33 3.62
CA GLY A 112 6.76 -4.34 4.44
C GLY A 112 6.60 -4.77 5.88
N LEU A 113 5.94 -3.93 6.66
CA LEU A 113 5.57 -4.19 8.04
C LEU A 113 4.12 -3.78 8.30
N PHE A 114 3.55 -4.33 9.38
CA PHE A 114 2.16 -4.08 9.74
C PHE A 114 2.03 -3.32 11.05
N PHE A 115 1.01 -2.47 11.12
CA PHE A 115 0.49 -1.95 12.39
C PHE A 115 -0.88 -2.57 12.68
N ASP A 116 -1.21 -2.70 13.96
CA ASP A 116 -2.35 -3.51 14.45
C ASP A 116 -3.63 -2.70 14.68
N LYS A 117 -3.55 -1.36 14.78
CA LYS A 117 -4.70 -0.49 15.05
C LYS A 117 -4.70 0.74 14.16
N GLN A 118 -5.86 1.05 13.60
CA GLN A 118 -6.09 2.27 12.81
C GLN A 118 -6.13 3.51 13.71
N ASN A 119 -4.97 3.91 14.22
CA ASN A 119 -4.79 5.17 14.94
C ASN A 119 -3.42 5.80 14.62
N PRO A 120 -3.24 7.11 14.83
CA PRO A 120 -1.99 7.80 14.53
C PRO A 120 -0.78 7.25 15.29
N ALA A 121 -0.93 6.86 16.56
CA ALA A 121 0.16 6.37 17.37
C ALA A 121 0.79 5.09 16.79
N CYS A 122 -0.02 4.12 16.34
CA CYS A 122 0.48 2.90 15.73
C CYS A 122 1.19 3.18 14.38
N ILE A 123 0.71 4.14 13.60
CA ILE A 123 1.38 4.56 12.36
C ILE A 123 2.75 5.20 12.68
N ILE A 124 2.83 6.08 13.69
CA ILE A 124 4.08 6.71 14.13
C ILE A 124 5.09 5.65 14.57
N GLU A 125 4.66 4.70 15.39
CA GLU A 125 5.51 3.59 15.86
C GLU A 125 6.04 2.77 14.70
N SER A 126 5.18 2.41 13.74
CA SER A 126 5.58 1.64 12.57
C SER A 126 6.52 2.40 11.65
N VAL A 127 6.34 3.72 11.48
CA VAL A 127 7.29 4.55 10.71
C VAL A 127 8.66 4.57 11.40
N LYS A 128 8.71 4.72 12.73
CA LYS A 128 9.97 4.67 13.50
C LYS A 128 10.63 3.28 13.41
N GLN A 129 9.85 2.23 13.54
CA GLN A 129 10.34 0.85 13.38
C GLN A 129 10.93 0.65 11.99
N PHE A 130 10.22 1.08 10.94
CA PHE A 130 10.69 1.02 9.57
C PHE A 130 12.02 1.74 9.39
N GLU A 131 12.19 2.93 9.92
CA GLU A 131 13.44 3.70 9.81
C GLU A 131 14.64 3.01 10.47
N ASN A 132 14.41 2.31 11.59
CA ASN A 132 15.45 1.56 12.28
C ASN A 132 15.89 0.29 11.54
N MET A 133 15.12 -0.15 10.54
CA MET A 133 15.36 -1.40 9.83
C MET A 133 15.24 -1.24 8.30
N GLN A 134 15.47 -0.03 7.76
CA GLN A 134 15.32 0.23 6.32
C GLN A 134 16.14 -0.73 5.44
N ASP A 135 17.34 -1.09 5.88
CA ASP A 135 18.28 -1.96 5.13
C ASP A 135 17.77 -3.41 4.98
N VAL A 136 16.74 -3.80 5.73
CA VAL A 136 16.11 -5.13 5.63
C VAL A 136 15.21 -5.23 4.40
N PHE A 137 14.69 -4.10 3.91
CA PHE A 137 13.76 -4.05 2.78
C PHE A 137 14.50 -3.83 1.47
N GLU A 138 14.70 -4.90 0.71
CA GLU A 138 15.36 -4.83 -0.58
C GLU A 138 14.35 -4.49 -1.69
N PRO A 139 14.58 -3.42 -2.50
CA PRO A 139 13.67 -3.04 -3.59
C PRO A 139 13.41 -4.17 -4.60
N ILE A 140 14.41 -5.02 -4.83
CA ILE A 140 14.26 -6.16 -5.73
C ILE A 140 13.28 -7.21 -5.19
N GLU A 141 13.26 -7.44 -3.87
CA GLU A 141 12.35 -8.39 -3.26
C GLU A 141 10.92 -7.85 -3.20
N CYS A 142 10.73 -6.53 -3.00
CA CYS A 142 9.43 -5.88 -3.18
C CYS A 142 8.88 -6.14 -4.59
N ARG A 143 9.70 -5.91 -5.61
CA ARG A 143 9.31 -6.14 -7.01
C ARG A 143 8.98 -7.60 -7.30
N ARG A 144 9.82 -8.54 -6.87
CA ARG A 144 9.58 -9.99 -7.03
C ARG A 144 8.28 -10.43 -6.35
N ASN A 145 7.96 -9.85 -5.20
CA ASN A 145 6.70 -10.14 -4.53
C ASN A 145 5.51 -9.63 -5.33
N ALA A 146 5.58 -8.40 -5.87
CA ALA A 146 4.52 -7.82 -6.70
C ALA A 146 4.28 -8.62 -8.00
N GLU A 147 5.31 -9.20 -8.62
CA GLU A 147 5.21 -10.02 -9.83
C GLU A 147 4.28 -11.23 -9.65
N LYS A 148 4.11 -11.73 -8.43
CA LYS A 148 3.15 -12.80 -8.12
C LYS A 148 1.69 -12.39 -8.39
N PHE A 149 1.42 -11.10 -8.50
CA PHE A 149 0.10 -10.52 -8.74
C PHE A 149 -0.01 -9.90 -10.13
N SER A 150 0.82 -10.35 -11.08
CA SER A 150 0.83 -9.85 -12.46
C SER A 150 -0.45 -10.22 -13.20
N GLU A 151 -0.84 -9.36 -14.15
CA GLU A 151 -2.00 -9.57 -15.02
C GLU A 151 -1.87 -10.87 -15.84
N GLU A 152 -0.68 -11.19 -16.30
CA GLU A 152 -0.41 -12.42 -17.05
C GLU A 152 -0.69 -13.67 -16.21
N ARG A 153 -0.19 -13.71 -14.97
CA ARG A 153 -0.45 -14.81 -14.04
C ARG A 153 -1.94 -14.95 -13.77
N PHE A 154 -2.62 -13.84 -13.46
CA PHE A 154 -4.07 -13.84 -13.22
C PHE A 154 -4.84 -14.42 -14.42
N ARG A 155 -4.53 -13.98 -15.64
CA ARG A 155 -5.19 -14.48 -16.86
C ARG A 155 -4.98 -15.97 -17.05
N ASN A 156 -3.77 -16.46 -16.81
CA ASN A 156 -3.46 -17.89 -16.97
C ASN A 156 -4.19 -18.72 -15.91
N GLU A 157 -4.15 -18.33 -14.65
CA GLU A 157 -4.78 -19.06 -13.55
C GLU A 157 -6.32 -19.06 -13.66
N ILE A 158 -6.95 -17.91 -13.96
CA ILE A 158 -8.41 -17.85 -14.11
C ILE A 158 -8.90 -18.67 -15.33
N ASN A 159 -8.16 -18.65 -16.45
CA ASN A 159 -8.50 -19.45 -17.60
C ASN A 159 -8.40 -20.95 -17.30
N ALA A 160 -7.34 -21.39 -16.61
CA ALA A 160 -7.20 -22.78 -16.19
C ALA A 160 -8.34 -23.20 -15.25
N TYR A 161 -8.62 -22.39 -14.24
CA TYR A 161 -9.69 -22.65 -13.29
C TYR A 161 -11.07 -22.78 -13.96
N VAL A 162 -11.41 -21.85 -14.86
CA VAL A 162 -12.68 -21.88 -15.60
C VAL A 162 -12.78 -23.14 -16.47
N ARG A 163 -11.72 -23.53 -17.18
CA ARG A 163 -11.69 -24.75 -18.01
C ARG A 163 -11.92 -26.01 -17.17
N ASP A 164 -11.23 -26.13 -16.04
CA ASP A 164 -11.37 -27.27 -15.14
C ASP A 164 -12.80 -27.40 -14.59
N LYS A 165 -13.36 -26.28 -14.10
CA LYS A 165 -14.74 -26.27 -13.60
C LYS A 165 -15.77 -26.56 -14.68
N TRP A 166 -15.55 -26.07 -15.88
CA TRP A 166 -16.39 -26.36 -17.04
C TRP A 166 -16.35 -27.84 -17.44
N ALA A 167 -15.17 -28.44 -17.45
CA ALA A 167 -15.03 -29.87 -17.74
C ALA A 167 -15.75 -30.74 -16.69
N VAL A 168 -15.61 -30.43 -15.40
CA VAL A 168 -16.33 -31.14 -14.32
C VAL A 168 -17.83 -31.00 -14.48
N PHE A 169 -18.35 -29.79 -14.76
CA PHE A 169 -19.79 -29.57 -14.96
C PHE A 169 -20.34 -30.35 -16.14
N ASN A 170 -19.64 -30.44 -17.26
CA ASN A 170 -20.09 -31.18 -18.44
C ASN A 170 -20.06 -32.70 -18.24
N ASN A 171 -19.10 -33.22 -17.46
CA ASN A 171 -18.99 -34.65 -17.15
C ASN A 171 -20.01 -35.11 -16.08
N SER A 172 -20.69 -34.16 -15.41
CA SER A 172 -21.71 -34.43 -14.39
C SER A 172 -23.15 -34.49 -14.95
N LYS A 173 -23.28 -34.30 -16.28
CA LYS A 173 -24.52 -34.43 -17.03
C LYS A 173 -24.59 -35.77 -17.74
#